data_5db725f268b6330ed18323995a016d73
#
_entry.id   5db725f268b6330ed18323995a016d73
#
_cell.length_a   1.000
_cell.length_b   1.000
_cell.length_c   1.000
_cell.angle_alpha   90.00
_cell.angle_beta   90.00
_cell.angle_gamma   90.00
#
_symmetry.space_group_name_H-M   'P 1'
#
loop_
_entity.id
_entity.type
_entity.pdbx_description
1 polymer ?
#
loop_
_entity_poly.entity_id
_entity_poly.type
_entity_poly.pdbx_seq_one_letter_code
_entity_poly.pdbx_strand_id
1 'polypeptide(L)'
;MRRYIILLSIILQLSSCSFHSMQYEAIKKLVTEEKNSSIPKKNWTIFWGDKVIDLYAINFEDQVIFADEKINIFFKDRQIYKITGLLPEDSVIEIDSNDDRLIYILNGREVSVDSCEEGRITVLNDYKQRYSRLCSNNKHNNSYDNQIMFNPEGMITSMLFKINPDYPLLQLSLK
;
A
#
# COMPACT_ATOMS: atom_id res chain seq x y z
N MET A 1 45.59 -5.21 -14.98
CA MET A 1 44.74 -4.72 -13.89
C MET A 1 43.69 -3.67 -14.33
N ARG A 2 44.05 -2.65 -15.12
CA ARG A 2 43.09 -1.57 -15.53
C ARG A 2 41.90 -2.03 -16.38
N ARG A 3 42.04 -3.09 -17.19
CA ARG A 3 40.96 -3.65 -18.04
C ARG A 3 39.88 -4.41 -17.25
N TYR A 4 40.21 -5.03 -16.13
CA TYR A 4 39.26 -5.78 -15.30
C TYR A 4 38.40 -4.85 -14.45
N ILE A 5 38.87 -3.65 -14.08
CA ILE A 5 38.13 -2.65 -13.34
C ILE A 5 36.98 -2.07 -14.19
N ILE A 6 37.25 -1.85 -15.49
CA ILE A 6 36.22 -1.34 -16.42
C ILE A 6 35.13 -2.38 -16.68
N LEU A 7 35.48 -3.65 -16.81
CA LEU A 7 34.50 -4.75 -16.98
C LEU A 7 33.64 -4.93 -15.73
N LEU A 8 34.21 -4.84 -14.54
CA LEU A 8 33.46 -4.93 -13.28
C LEU A 8 32.51 -3.76 -13.11
N SER A 9 32.89 -2.54 -13.53
CA SER A 9 32.04 -1.34 -13.47
C SER A 9 30.84 -1.42 -14.42
N ILE A 10 30.96 -2.08 -15.57
CA ILE A 10 29.86 -2.26 -16.53
C ILE A 10 28.85 -3.30 -16.01
N ILE A 11 29.31 -4.36 -15.34
CA ILE A 11 28.43 -5.40 -14.78
C ILE A 11 27.61 -4.86 -13.61
N LEU A 12 28.14 -3.94 -12.79
CA LEU A 12 27.39 -3.31 -11.70
C LEU A 12 26.29 -2.35 -12.18
N GLN A 13 26.41 -1.79 -13.38
CA GLN A 13 25.38 -0.87 -13.92
C GLN A 13 24.18 -1.60 -14.55
N LEU A 14 24.31 -2.89 -14.89
CA LEU A 14 23.23 -3.67 -15.49
C LEU A 14 22.25 -4.26 -14.47
N SER A 15 22.59 -4.26 -13.20
CA SER A 15 21.72 -4.81 -12.14
C SER A 15 20.67 -3.83 -11.59
N SER A 16 20.73 -2.53 -11.92
CA SER A 16 19.80 -1.53 -11.40
C SER A 16 18.51 -1.37 -12.21
N CYS A 17 18.41 -1.93 -13.42
CA CYS A 17 17.23 -1.77 -14.29
C CYS A 17 16.20 -2.91 -14.19
N SER A 18 16.46 -3.99 -13.45
CA SER A 18 15.61 -5.19 -13.50
C SER A 18 14.34 -5.10 -12.62
N PHE A 19 14.34 -4.25 -11.60
CA PHE A 19 13.23 -4.21 -10.64
C PHE A 19 11.95 -3.55 -11.19
N HIS A 20 12.10 -2.58 -12.08
CA HIS A 20 10.95 -1.88 -12.70
C HIS A 20 10.29 -2.71 -13.82
N SER A 21 11.06 -3.54 -14.52
CA SER A 21 10.54 -4.37 -15.61
C SER A 21 9.73 -5.57 -15.12
N MET A 22 10.07 -6.15 -13.97
CA MET A 22 9.41 -7.33 -13.44
C MET A 22 7.98 -7.01 -12.96
N GLN A 23 7.77 -5.85 -12.34
CA GLN A 23 6.43 -5.40 -11.92
C GLN A 23 5.55 -5.05 -13.13
N TYR A 24 6.13 -4.41 -14.15
CA TYR A 24 5.43 -4.10 -15.39
C TYR A 24 5.06 -5.36 -16.18
N GLU A 25 5.96 -6.34 -16.28
CA GLU A 25 5.69 -7.61 -16.95
C GLU A 25 4.67 -8.47 -16.18
N ALA A 26 4.67 -8.45 -14.84
CA ALA A 26 3.66 -9.14 -14.04
C ALA A 26 2.26 -8.52 -14.25
N ILE A 27 2.16 -7.20 -14.25
CA ILE A 27 0.91 -6.48 -14.54
C ILE A 27 0.48 -6.74 -15.99
N LYS A 28 1.40 -6.67 -16.95
CA LYS A 28 1.13 -6.95 -18.36
C LYS A 28 0.71 -8.39 -18.60
N LYS A 29 1.29 -9.36 -17.89
CA LYS A 29 0.93 -10.77 -17.99
C LYS A 29 -0.47 -11.03 -17.45
N LEU A 30 -0.83 -10.42 -16.30
CA LEU A 30 -2.19 -10.46 -15.74
C LEU A 30 -3.22 -9.85 -16.71
N VAL A 31 -2.89 -8.73 -17.36
CA VAL A 31 -3.77 -8.07 -18.35
C VAL A 31 -3.84 -8.85 -19.67
N THR A 32 -2.82 -9.64 -20.03
CA THR A 32 -2.78 -10.36 -21.31
C THR A 32 -3.34 -11.77 -21.21
N GLU A 33 -3.26 -12.45 -20.08
CA GLU A 33 -3.87 -13.78 -19.86
C GLU A 33 -5.39 -13.74 -19.75
N GLU A 34 -5.98 -12.58 -19.46
CA GLU A 34 -7.45 -12.35 -19.43
C GLU A 34 -8.10 -12.05 -20.77
N LYS A 35 -7.47 -12.33 -21.90
CA LYS A 35 -8.05 -12.09 -23.22
C LYS A 35 -9.35 -12.87 -23.53
N ASN A 36 -9.81 -13.72 -22.61
CA ASN A 36 -11.08 -14.44 -22.68
C ASN A 36 -12.07 -14.18 -21.53
N SER A 37 -11.81 -13.25 -20.64
CA SER A 37 -12.74 -12.85 -19.59
C SER A 37 -12.83 -11.32 -19.49
N SER A 38 -14.02 -10.83 -19.21
CA SER A 38 -14.42 -9.41 -19.04
C SER A 38 -13.28 -8.50 -18.57
N ILE A 39 -13.12 -7.34 -19.23
CA ILE A 39 -12.21 -6.26 -18.83
C ILE A 39 -12.23 -6.11 -17.31
N PRO A 40 -11.08 -6.17 -16.61
CA PRO A 40 -11.03 -5.99 -15.16
C PRO A 40 -11.73 -4.69 -14.81
N LYS A 41 -12.67 -4.75 -13.88
CA LYS A 41 -13.40 -3.54 -13.46
C LYS A 41 -12.64 -2.89 -12.32
N LYS A 42 -12.48 -1.56 -12.40
CA LYS A 42 -12.06 -0.77 -11.24
C LYS A 42 -13.19 -0.82 -10.21
N ASN A 43 -13.09 -1.73 -9.28
CA ASN A 43 -14.12 -1.99 -8.25
C ASN A 43 -13.78 -1.40 -6.89
N TRP A 44 -12.65 -0.72 -6.77
CA TRP A 44 -12.25 0.00 -5.58
C TRP A 44 -12.16 1.50 -5.85
N THR A 45 -12.39 2.30 -4.82
CA THR A 45 -12.24 3.76 -4.87
C THR A 45 -11.41 4.22 -3.69
N ILE A 46 -10.41 5.07 -3.96
CA ILE A 46 -9.70 5.85 -2.94
C ILE A 46 -10.42 7.19 -2.74
N PHE A 47 -10.53 7.57 -1.47
CA PHE A 47 -10.81 8.93 -1.02
C PHE A 47 -9.61 9.43 -0.20
N TRP A 48 -8.98 10.51 -0.65
CA TRP A 48 -7.84 11.09 0.02
C TRP A 48 -7.80 12.61 -0.15
N GLY A 49 -8.18 13.33 0.93
CA GLY A 49 -8.48 14.75 0.84
C GLY A 49 -9.64 15.00 -0.12
N ASP A 50 -9.39 15.79 -1.13
CA ASP A 50 -10.32 16.11 -2.24
C ASP A 50 -10.21 15.15 -3.45
N LYS A 51 -9.26 14.20 -3.41
CA LYS A 51 -9.03 13.25 -4.51
C LYS A 51 -9.94 12.04 -4.37
N VAL A 52 -10.55 11.65 -5.49
CA VAL A 52 -11.35 10.42 -5.65
C VAL A 52 -10.80 9.68 -6.87
N ILE A 53 -10.31 8.46 -6.67
CA ILE A 53 -9.59 7.70 -7.70
C ILE A 53 -10.06 6.25 -7.69
N ASP A 54 -10.39 5.74 -8.86
CA ASP A 54 -10.83 4.35 -9.05
C ASP A 54 -9.65 3.42 -9.33
N LEU A 55 -9.63 2.29 -8.63
CA LEU A 55 -8.53 1.32 -8.67
C LEU A 55 -8.99 -0.09 -9.03
N TYR A 56 -8.05 -0.87 -9.54
CA TYR A 56 -8.12 -2.34 -9.60
C TYR A 56 -7.56 -2.92 -8.31
N ALA A 57 -8.12 -4.01 -7.82
CA ALA A 57 -7.48 -4.85 -6.81
C ALA A 57 -6.86 -6.06 -7.49
N ILE A 58 -5.58 -6.27 -7.28
CA ILE A 58 -4.78 -7.35 -7.85
C ILE A 58 -4.24 -8.18 -6.69
N ASN A 59 -4.62 -9.47 -6.64
CA ASN A 59 -4.02 -10.39 -5.68
C ASN A 59 -2.69 -10.90 -6.25
N PHE A 60 -1.64 -10.74 -5.50
CA PHE A 60 -0.30 -11.18 -5.88
C PHE A 60 0.37 -11.85 -4.68
N GLU A 61 0.58 -13.17 -4.77
CA GLU A 61 1.11 -13.98 -3.67
C GLU A 61 0.30 -13.79 -2.37
N ASP A 62 0.90 -13.26 -1.33
CA ASP A 62 0.31 -13.02 0.00
C ASP A 62 -0.11 -11.55 0.23
N GLN A 63 -0.17 -10.75 -0.83
CA GLN A 63 -0.49 -9.33 -0.77
C GLN A 63 -1.61 -8.95 -1.75
N VAL A 64 -2.22 -7.80 -1.50
CA VAL A 64 -3.15 -7.14 -2.42
C VAL A 64 -2.55 -5.83 -2.88
N ILE A 65 -2.57 -5.60 -4.18
CA ILE A 65 -2.12 -4.34 -4.79
C ILE A 65 -3.36 -3.62 -5.33
N PHE A 66 -3.64 -2.43 -4.80
CA PHE A 66 -4.67 -1.54 -5.36
C PHE A 66 -3.96 -0.59 -6.31
N ALA A 67 -4.31 -0.62 -7.59
CA ALA A 67 -3.54 0.06 -8.62
C ALA A 67 -4.41 0.78 -9.66
N ASP A 68 -3.87 1.87 -10.20
CA ASP A 68 -4.25 2.44 -11.48
C ASP A 68 -2.99 2.73 -12.32
N GLU A 69 -3.08 3.58 -13.32
CA GLU A 69 -1.95 3.92 -14.21
C GLU A 69 -0.78 4.60 -13.47
N LYS A 70 -1.05 5.27 -12.35
CA LYS A 70 -0.08 6.12 -11.63
C LYS A 70 0.13 5.68 -10.19
N ILE A 71 -0.91 5.18 -9.55
CA ILE A 71 -0.93 4.90 -8.11
C ILE A 71 -0.86 3.42 -7.87
N ASN A 72 0.00 3.00 -6.94
CA ASN A 72 -0.01 1.65 -6.41
C ASN A 72 0.01 1.71 -4.89
N ILE A 73 -0.91 0.96 -4.26
CA ILE A 73 -1.01 0.78 -2.81
C ILE A 73 -0.83 -0.70 -2.52
N PHE A 74 0.20 -1.02 -1.76
CA PHE A 74 0.56 -2.38 -1.40
C PHE A 74 0.05 -2.66 0.00
N PHE A 75 -0.75 -3.70 0.13
CA PHE A 75 -1.39 -4.11 1.36
C PHE A 75 -1.05 -5.56 1.68
N LYS A 76 -0.58 -5.81 2.90
CA LYS A 76 -0.24 -7.13 3.42
C LYS A 76 -0.41 -7.14 4.94
N ASP A 77 -0.75 -8.29 5.53
CA ASP A 77 -0.82 -8.48 6.98
C ASP A 77 -1.65 -7.41 7.72
N ARG A 78 -2.79 -7.02 7.12
CA ARG A 78 -3.69 -5.97 7.63
C ARG A 78 -3.06 -4.59 7.71
N GLN A 79 -2.03 -4.33 6.93
CA GLN A 79 -1.31 -3.06 6.89
C GLN A 79 -1.03 -2.62 5.45
N ILE A 80 -1.22 -1.33 5.17
CA ILE A 80 -0.61 -0.70 4.00
C ILE A 80 0.86 -0.48 4.33
N TYR A 81 1.75 -1.09 3.55
CA TYR A 81 3.18 -0.99 3.82
C TYR A 81 3.93 -0.14 2.78
N LYS A 82 3.33 0.11 1.60
CA LYS A 82 3.95 0.93 0.57
C LYS A 82 2.89 1.60 -0.30
N ILE A 83 3.16 2.85 -0.68
CA ILE A 83 2.34 3.62 -1.63
C ILE A 83 3.28 4.34 -2.59
N THR A 84 2.96 4.29 -3.89
CA THR A 84 3.65 5.05 -4.94
C THR A 84 2.66 5.86 -5.75
N GLY A 85 3.07 7.01 -6.27
CA GLY A 85 2.30 7.84 -7.20
C GLY A 85 1.14 8.65 -6.58
N LEU A 86 0.86 8.52 -5.28
CA LEU A 86 -0.20 9.29 -4.61
C LEU A 86 0.22 10.74 -4.34
N LEU A 87 1.47 10.95 -4.00
CA LEU A 87 2.09 12.26 -3.79
C LEU A 87 2.77 12.74 -5.07
N PRO A 88 3.01 14.07 -5.22
CA PRO A 88 3.80 14.61 -6.33
C PRO A 88 5.24 14.05 -6.37
N GLU A 89 5.91 14.22 -7.53
CA GLU A 89 7.34 13.96 -7.72
C GLU A 89 7.77 12.50 -7.50
N ASP A 90 6.96 11.53 -7.96
CA ASP A 90 7.26 10.09 -7.84
C ASP A 90 7.59 9.64 -6.40
N SER A 91 7.03 10.33 -5.42
CA SER A 91 7.29 10.05 -4.02
C SER A 91 6.81 8.67 -3.62
N VAL A 92 7.63 8.00 -2.82
CA VAL A 92 7.35 6.69 -2.23
C VAL A 92 7.13 6.85 -0.73
N ILE A 93 5.97 6.40 -0.26
CA ILE A 93 5.68 6.24 1.17
C ILE A 93 5.87 4.77 1.50
N GLU A 94 6.69 4.48 2.49
CA GLU A 94 6.82 3.16 3.08
C GLU A 94 6.42 3.24 4.56
N ILE A 95 5.71 2.22 5.04
CA ILE A 95 5.25 2.13 6.42
C ILE A 95 5.76 0.80 6.97
N ASP A 96 6.76 0.89 7.82
CA ASP A 96 7.25 -0.27 8.56
C ASP A 96 6.42 -0.44 9.84
N SER A 97 5.97 -1.67 10.11
CA SER A 97 5.05 -1.97 11.19
C SER A 97 5.64 -3.03 12.10
N ASN A 98 5.86 -2.66 13.34
CA ASN A 98 6.14 -3.56 14.44
C ASN A 98 4.90 -3.68 15.34
N ASP A 99 4.95 -4.55 16.36
CA ASP A 99 3.81 -4.82 17.25
C ASP A 99 3.26 -3.55 17.92
N ASP A 100 4.13 -2.62 18.30
CA ASP A 100 3.80 -1.42 19.06
C ASP A 100 4.08 -0.11 18.31
N ARG A 101 4.53 -0.14 17.04
CA ARG A 101 4.95 1.06 16.32
C ARG A 101 4.60 1.00 14.84
N LEU A 102 4.38 2.21 14.26
CA LEU A 102 4.41 2.45 12.83
C LEU A 102 5.51 3.48 12.53
N ILE A 103 6.40 3.12 11.63
CA ILE A 103 7.50 3.99 11.18
C ILE A 103 7.16 4.44 9.76
N TYR A 104 7.00 5.74 9.58
CA TYR A 104 6.70 6.32 8.27
C TYR A 104 7.97 6.79 7.60
N ILE A 105 8.19 6.30 6.39
CA ILE A 105 9.39 6.57 5.58
C ILE A 105 8.94 7.23 4.29
N LEU A 106 9.43 8.41 4.00
CA LEU A 106 9.17 9.15 2.76
C LEU A 106 10.47 9.24 1.96
N ASN A 107 10.48 8.67 0.76
CA ASN A 107 11.65 8.64 -0.12
C ASN A 107 12.92 8.13 0.59
N GLY A 108 12.79 7.06 1.38
CA GLY A 108 13.87 6.42 2.11
C GLY A 108 14.34 7.17 3.37
N ARG A 109 13.61 8.22 3.81
CA ARG A 109 13.90 8.94 5.05
C ARG A 109 12.77 8.75 6.04
N GLU A 110 13.09 8.36 7.27
CA GLU A 110 12.14 8.33 8.37
C GLU A 110 11.62 9.75 8.64
N VAL A 111 10.30 9.91 8.63
CA VAL A 111 9.62 11.20 8.86
C VAL A 111 8.84 11.22 10.17
N SER A 112 8.37 10.06 10.62
CA SER A 112 7.63 9.93 11.88
C SER A 112 7.64 8.50 12.41
N VAL A 113 7.49 8.39 13.73
CA VAL A 113 7.23 7.13 14.43
C VAL A 113 6.03 7.34 15.33
N ASP A 114 5.05 6.46 15.19
CA ASP A 114 3.82 6.47 15.99
C ASP A 114 3.78 5.24 16.89
N SER A 115 3.32 5.41 18.12
CA SER A 115 3.07 4.30 19.05
C SER A 115 1.66 3.75 18.82
N CYS A 116 1.54 2.43 18.76
CA CYS A 116 0.25 1.78 18.49
C CYS A 116 -0.09 0.74 19.55
N GLU A 117 -1.38 0.59 19.81
CA GLU A 117 -1.90 -0.55 20.55
C GLU A 117 -1.91 -1.80 19.68
N GLU A 118 -2.06 -2.96 20.31
CA GLU A 118 -2.31 -4.20 19.58
C GLU A 118 -3.64 -4.12 18.81
N GLY A 119 -3.61 -4.58 17.55
CA GLY A 119 -4.79 -4.57 16.70
C GLY A 119 -5.86 -5.57 17.18
N ARG A 120 -7.12 -5.15 17.15
CA ARG A 120 -8.26 -5.94 17.65
C ARG A 120 -9.29 -6.18 16.57
N ILE A 121 -9.89 -7.38 16.58
CA ILE A 121 -11.05 -7.70 15.74
C ILE A 121 -12.30 -7.63 16.61
N THR A 122 -13.28 -6.89 16.14
CA THR A 122 -14.62 -6.75 16.77
C THR A 122 -15.68 -7.22 15.79
N VAL A 123 -16.55 -8.10 16.25
CA VAL A 123 -17.74 -8.50 15.49
C VAL A 123 -18.80 -7.42 15.69
N LEU A 124 -19.30 -6.90 14.58
CA LEU A 124 -20.39 -5.91 14.53
C LEU A 124 -21.74 -6.60 14.27
N ASN A 125 -22.80 -5.80 14.19
CA ASN A 125 -24.11 -6.29 13.77
C ASN A 125 -24.01 -6.93 12.37
N ASP A 126 -24.86 -7.89 12.08
CA ASP A 126 -24.92 -8.63 10.81
C ASP A 126 -23.64 -9.43 10.49
N TYR A 127 -22.93 -9.89 11.50
CA TYR A 127 -21.70 -10.71 11.36
C TYR A 127 -20.56 -10.04 10.61
N LYS A 128 -20.63 -8.75 10.32
CA LYS A 128 -19.52 -7.96 9.82
C LYS A 128 -18.41 -7.89 10.87
N GLN A 129 -17.19 -7.84 10.44
CA GLN A 129 -16.03 -7.72 11.32
C GLN A 129 -15.29 -6.41 11.05
N ARG A 130 -14.76 -5.82 12.11
CA ARG A 130 -13.88 -4.67 12.04
C ARG A 130 -12.57 -5.00 12.73
N TYR A 131 -11.48 -4.94 11.99
CA TYR A 131 -10.15 -4.81 12.59
C TYR A 131 -9.92 -3.33 12.89
N SER A 132 -9.36 -3.02 14.07
CA SER A 132 -8.94 -1.67 14.41
C SER A 132 -7.62 -1.70 15.18
N ARG A 133 -6.78 -0.68 14.92
CA ARG A 133 -5.51 -0.47 15.59
C ARG A 133 -5.36 1.01 15.92
N LEU A 134 -5.49 1.34 17.21
CA LEU A 134 -5.34 2.71 17.70
C LEU A 134 -3.85 3.08 17.75
N CYS A 135 -3.50 4.18 17.11
CA CYS A 135 -2.14 4.72 17.11
C CYS A 135 -2.13 6.17 17.56
N SER A 136 -1.02 6.62 18.11
CA SER A 136 -0.81 7.98 18.56
C SER A 136 0.56 8.51 18.17
N ASN A 137 0.59 9.77 17.77
CA ASN A 137 1.81 10.52 17.48
C ASN A 137 2.06 11.55 18.56
N ASN A 138 3.09 11.35 19.36
CA ASN A 138 3.42 12.27 20.47
C ASN A 138 3.87 13.65 19.98
N LYS A 139 4.51 13.73 18.81
CA LYS A 139 4.99 15.00 18.24
C LYS A 139 3.85 15.92 17.83
N HIS A 140 2.75 15.34 17.31
CA HIS A 140 1.60 16.08 16.84
C HIS A 140 0.42 16.06 17.83
N ASN A 141 0.58 15.40 18.98
CA ASN A 141 -0.47 15.18 19.99
C ASN A 141 -1.79 14.71 19.34
N ASN A 142 -1.70 13.76 18.43
CA ASN A 142 -2.77 13.29 17.60
C ASN A 142 -2.92 11.78 17.74
N SER A 143 -4.16 11.30 17.84
CA SER A 143 -4.49 9.86 17.83
C SER A 143 -5.40 9.56 16.66
N TYR A 144 -5.27 8.38 16.08
CA TYR A 144 -6.07 7.90 14.97
C TYR A 144 -6.24 6.39 15.03
N ASP A 145 -7.26 5.88 14.37
CA ASP A 145 -7.58 4.46 14.33
C ASP A 145 -7.48 3.94 12.89
N ASN A 146 -6.53 3.05 12.64
CA ASN A 146 -6.43 2.32 11.38
C ASN A 146 -7.46 1.19 11.38
N GLN A 147 -8.35 1.15 10.39
CA GLN A 147 -9.48 0.24 10.37
C GLN A 147 -9.56 -0.55 9.07
N ILE A 148 -10.04 -1.80 9.18
CA ILE A 148 -10.43 -2.65 8.06
C ILE A 148 -11.80 -3.21 8.34
N MET A 149 -12.71 -3.08 7.39
CA MET A 149 -14.04 -3.66 7.45
C MET A 149 -14.10 -4.91 6.59
N PHE A 150 -14.66 -5.96 7.14
CA PHE A 150 -14.92 -7.21 6.46
C PHE A 150 -16.41 -7.49 6.38
N ASN A 151 -16.83 -8.10 5.29
CA ASN A 151 -18.19 -8.65 5.18
C ASN A 151 -18.30 -9.99 5.95
N PRO A 152 -19.49 -10.60 6.03
CA PRO A 152 -19.69 -11.88 6.73
C PRO A 152 -18.84 -13.03 6.15
N GLU A 153 -18.49 -12.96 4.87
CA GLU A 153 -17.64 -13.94 4.18
C GLU A 153 -16.12 -13.71 4.43
N GLY A 154 -15.77 -12.69 5.22
CA GLY A 154 -14.38 -12.37 5.54
C GLY A 154 -13.63 -11.58 4.46
N MET A 155 -14.33 -11.08 3.43
CA MET A 155 -13.72 -10.24 2.40
C MET A 155 -13.63 -8.79 2.87
N ILE A 156 -12.55 -8.11 2.54
CA ILE A 156 -12.37 -6.68 2.84
C ILE A 156 -13.35 -5.86 1.99
N THR A 157 -14.09 -4.97 2.62
CA THR A 157 -15.03 -4.04 1.97
C THR A 157 -14.61 -2.59 2.05
N SER A 158 -13.88 -2.21 3.09
CA SER A 158 -13.27 -0.88 3.18
C SER A 158 -12.08 -0.88 4.12
N MET A 159 -11.24 0.12 3.95
CA MET A 159 -10.07 0.37 4.78
C MET A 159 -9.93 1.86 5.03
N LEU A 160 -9.47 2.21 6.23
CA LEU A 160 -9.16 3.57 6.64
C LEU A 160 -7.79 3.56 7.32
N PHE A 161 -6.81 4.24 6.72
CA PHE A 161 -5.43 4.25 7.20
C PHE A 161 -4.84 5.65 7.28
N LYS A 162 -4.05 5.90 8.32
CA LYS A 162 -3.11 7.00 8.36
C LYS A 162 -1.85 6.56 7.63
N ILE A 163 -1.50 7.28 6.57
CA ILE A 163 -0.34 6.96 5.72
C ILE A 163 0.86 7.86 6.00
N ASN A 164 0.64 8.93 6.73
CA ASN A 164 1.64 9.84 7.26
C ASN A 164 0.94 10.81 8.23
N PRO A 165 1.56 11.21 9.35
CA PRO A 165 0.94 12.13 10.33
C PRO A 165 0.47 13.47 9.77
N ASP A 166 1.16 13.99 8.75
CA ASP A 166 0.87 15.30 8.15
C ASP A 166 -0.22 15.25 7.07
N TYR A 167 -0.66 14.07 6.66
CA TYR A 167 -1.65 13.90 5.59
C TYR A 167 -3.01 13.44 6.13
N PRO A 168 -4.10 13.66 5.38
CA PRO A 168 -5.41 13.13 5.73
C PRO A 168 -5.40 11.60 5.78
N LEU A 169 -6.44 11.02 6.39
CA LEU A 169 -6.67 9.57 6.34
C LEU A 169 -6.91 9.14 4.90
N LEU A 170 -6.33 8.02 4.52
CA LEU A 170 -6.59 7.34 3.26
C LEU A 170 -7.75 6.37 3.46
N GLN A 171 -8.82 6.55 2.73
CA GLN A 171 -9.93 5.61 2.71
C GLN A 171 -9.97 4.87 1.38
N LEU A 172 -10.05 3.54 1.43
CA LEU A 172 -10.36 2.69 0.29
C LEU A 172 -11.70 2.01 0.52
N SER A 173 -12.53 1.95 -0.51
CA SER A 173 -13.86 1.31 -0.43
C SER A 173 -14.14 0.49 -1.67
N LEU A 174 -14.66 -0.70 -1.47
CA LEU A 174 -15.27 -1.53 -2.54
C LEU A 174 -16.56 -0.85 -3.00
N LYS A 175 -16.79 -0.80 -4.31
CA LYS A 175 -18.01 -0.22 -4.93
C LYS A 175 -19.20 -1.14 -4.82
#